data_521761bff8df326e79d2203e6d975390
#
_entry.id   521761bff8df326e79d2203e6d975390
#
_cell.length_a   1.000
_cell.length_b   1.000
_cell.length_c   1.000
_cell.angle_alpha   90.00
_cell.angle_beta   90.00
_cell.angle_gamma   90.00
#
_symmetry.space_group_name_H-M   'P 1'
#
loop_
_entity.id
_entity.type
_entity.pdbx_description
1 polymer ?
#
loop_
_entity_poly.entity_id
_entity_poly.type
_entity_poly.pdbx_seq_one_letter_code
_entity_poly.pdbx_strand_id
1 'polypeptide(L)'
;MKFLDGRRGAAAESYPPRASVRAKRASFLAFTFVSSLLFAAGCNRRARQTQSPPAPTPVPQQVPPLQPAAPPPAHGQQGPANGWVEEGVASWYGYPFQGRRTSNGEVYDMHEFTAAHRTLPFNAMVRVTNLTNGKQTEVRINDRGPFVANRVIDLSLSAAQAIEMVGPGTARVRLEVISGPNPSVGYFGVQVGAFLVQENAARLKAQLESRYPPISVVPFESPNGTFYRVRIGRLVSEEAARSLAEQLHNTEQFTTFVVRLDN
;
A
#
# COMPACT_ATOMS: atom_id res chain seq x y z
N MET A 1 -56.31 34.56 8.34
CA MET A 1 -56.32 35.88 8.95
C MET A 1 -55.10 36.01 9.84
N LYS A 2 -54.25 37.06 9.58
CA LYS A 2 -53.00 37.51 10.27
C LYS A 2 -51.73 36.68 10.02
N PHE A 3 -50.95 37.15 9.14
CA PHE A 3 -49.60 37.71 8.98
C PHE A 3 -48.86 38.04 10.27
N LEU A 4 -47.56 37.69 10.33
CA LEU A 4 -46.41 38.47 10.80
C LEU A 4 -45.16 37.59 10.54
N ASP A 5 -44.38 37.84 9.59
CA ASP A 5 -43.23 38.66 9.23
C ASP A 5 -42.25 38.86 10.41
N GLY A 6 -41.03 38.43 10.25
CA GLY A 6 -39.92 38.57 11.18
C GLY A 6 -38.58 38.25 10.51
N ARG A 7 -38.04 39.23 9.84
CA ARG A 7 -36.70 39.27 9.15
C ARG A 7 -35.52 39.15 10.13
N ARG A 8 -34.38 38.69 9.55
CA ARG A 8 -32.99 39.12 9.69
C ARG A 8 -32.13 38.43 10.73
N GLY A 9 -30.95 38.04 10.21
CA GLY A 9 -29.72 37.84 10.97
C GLY A 9 -28.70 36.99 10.25
N ALA A 10 -28.13 37.49 9.12
CA ALA A 10 -26.90 36.96 8.58
C ALA A 10 -25.75 37.36 9.50
N ALA A 11 -25.08 36.42 10.13
CA ALA A 11 -23.77 36.64 10.81
C ALA A 11 -22.68 36.04 9.93
N ALA A 12 -21.95 36.90 9.25
CA ALA A 12 -20.71 36.61 8.58
C ALA A 12 -19.62 36.45 9.64
N GLU A 13 -19.09 35.26 9.83
CA GLU A 13 -17.89 35.05 10.64
C GLU A 13 -16.64 35.28 9.81
N SER A 14 -15.92 36.31 10.21
CA SER A 14 -14.69 36.82 9.64
C SER A 14 -13.50 35.88 9.91
N TYR A 15 -12.80 35.48 8.85
CA TYR A 15 -11.47 34.84 8.92
C TYR A 15 -10.42 35.87 9.37
N PRO A 16 -9.51 35.51 10.29
CA PRO A 16 -8.37 36.38 10.64
C PRO A 16 -7.28 36.32 9.57
N PRO A 17 -6.50 37.43 9.40
CA PRO A 17 -5.50 37.55 8.33
C PRO A 17 -4.22 36.75 8.61
N ARG A 18 -3.63 36.23 7.54
CA ARG A 18 -2.34 35.53 7.48
C ARG A 18 -1.21 36.42 8.06
N ALA A 19 -0.52 35.90 9.05
CA ALA A 19 0.72 36.49 9.56
C ALA A 19 1.86 36.29 8.55
N SER A 20 2.45 37.40 8.10
CA SER A 20 3.64 37.41 7.25
C SER A 20 4.89 37.06 8.06
N VAL A 21 5.55 35.96 7.69
CA VAL A 21 6.86 35.60 8.26
C VAL A 21 7.94 36.43 7.55
N ARG A 22 8.49 37.41 8.24
CA ARG A 22 9.65 38.21 7.85
C ARG A 22 10.91 37.32 7.85
N ALA A 23 11.53 37.19 6.70
CA ALA A 23 12.84 36.59 6.52
C ALA A 23 13.93 37.47 7.20
N LYS A 24 14.64 36.91 8.18
CA LYS A 24 15.87 37.51 8.73
C LYS A 24 17.05 37.13 7.83
N ARG A 25 17.62 38.16 7.18
CA ARG A 25 18.92 38.08 6.51
C ARG A 25 20.01 37.96 7.57
N ALA A 26 20.79 36.88 7.53
CA ALA A 26 22.02 36.75 8.29
C ALA A 26 23.20 37.13 7.37
N SER A 27 23.96 38.13 7.83
CA SER A 27 25.17 38.65 7.19
C SER A 27 26.30 37.64 7.26
N PHE A 28 26.94 37.39 6.10
CA PHE A 28 28.22 36.70 6.04
C PHE A 28 29.36 37.68 6.35
N LEU A 29 30.09 37.40 7.42
CA LEU A 29 31.39 38.03 7.73
C LEU A 29 32.50 37.18 7.02
N ALA A 30 33.16 37.81 6.09
CA ALA A 30 34.38 37.32 5.48
C ALA A 30 35.52 37.38 6.48
N PHE A 31 36.24 36.29 6.70
CA PHE A 31 37.50 36.23 7.40
C PHE A 31 38.60 35.89 6.41
N THR A 32 39.34 36.89 6.03
CA THR A 32 40.62 36.78 5.31
C THR A 32 41.74 36.40 6.28
N PHE A 33 42.44 35.29 6.04
CA PHE A 33 43.71 35.02 6.71
C PHE A 33 44.82 34.96 5.66
N VAL A 34 45.70 35.96 5.73
CA VAL A 34 46.99 36.06 5.04
C VAL A 34 48.04 35.50 5.99
N SER A 35 48.97 34.76 5.51
CA SER A 35 50.37 34.57 5.96
C SER A 35 50.80 33.11 5.88
N SER A 36 51.94 32.66 5.51
CA SER A 36 53.23 33.19 5.21
C SER A 36 54.04 32.09 4.53
N LEU A 37 54.85 32.45 3.57
CA LEU A 37 55.89 31.60 2.96
C LEU A 37 56.97 31.23 4.00
N LEU A 38 57.36 29.95 4.03
CA LEU A 38 58.70 29.54 4.47
C LEU A 38 59.25 28.49 3.49
N PHE A 39 60.29 28.91 2.77
CA PHE A 39 61.17 28.07 1.97
C PHE A 39 62.02 27.18 2.88
N ALA A 40 62.01 25.87 2.62
CA ALA A 40 63.09 25.00 3.05
C ALA A 40 63.47 24.09 1.88
N ALA A 41 64.66 24.33 1.35
CA ALA A 41 65.32 23.48 0.38
C ALA A 41 65.76 22.18 1.05
N GLY A 42 65.35 21.03 0.51
CA GLY A 42 65.76 19.69 1.00
C GLY A 42 65.88 18.71 -0.15
N CYS A 43 67.11 18.40 -0.46
CA CYS A 43 67.73 17.39 -1.34
C CYS A 43 66.85 16.32 -1.99
N ASN A 44 66.95 16.32 -3.27
CA ASN A 44 66.67 15.38 -4.33
C ASN A 44 67.27 13.98 -4.08
N ARG A 45 66.40 12.97 -3.90
CA ARG A 45 66.70 11.57 -4.23
C ARG A 45 65.57 11.05 -5.11
N ARG A 46 65.82 11.03 -6.43
CA ARG A 46 64.98 10.33 -7.41
C ARG A 46 65.04 8.83 -7.15
N ALA A 47 64.06 8.30 -6.46
CA ALA A 47 63.72 6.89 -6.56
C ALA A 47 62.91 6.70 -7.85
N ARG A 48 63.47 5.92 -8.76
CA ARG A 48 62.78 5.44 -9.98
C ARG A 48 61.60 4.57 -9.55
N GLN A 49 60.41 5.13 -9.51
CA GLN A 49 59.19 4.34 -9.43
C GLN A 49 58.95 3.70 -10.79
N THR A 50 59.12 2.39 -10.85
CA THR A 50 58.55 1.54 -11.89
C THR A 50 57.01 1.68 -11.82
N GLN A 51 56.44 2.41 -12.75
CA GLN A 51 55.00 2.47 -12.92
C GLN A 51 54.52 1.09 -13.37
N SER A 52 53.77 0.41 -12.52
CA SER A 52 52.92 -0.73 -12.92
C SER A 52 51.89 -0.21 -13.92
N PRO A 53 51.56 -0.97 -14.97
CA PRO A 53 50.55 -0.57 -15.93
C PRO A 53 49.20 -0.39 -15.18
N PRO A 54 48.38 0.63 -15.55
CA PRO A 54 47.11 0.85 -14.93
C PRO A 54 46.21 -0.40 -15.12
N ALA A 55 45.58 -0.82 -14.04
CA ALA A 55 44.59 -1.88 -14.09
C ALA A 55 43.49 -1.50 -15.11
N PRO A 56 43.01 -2.46 -15.92
CA PRO A 56 41.93 -2.19 -16.86
C PRO A 56 40.72 -1.63 -16.11
N THR A 57 40.27 -0.46 -16.53
CA THR A 57 39.02 0.13 -16.06
C THR A 57 37.89 -0.89 -16.23
N PRO A 58 37.06 -1.18 -15.19
CA PRO A 58 35.93 -2.06 -15.36
C PRO A 58 34.99 -1.43 -16.40
N VAL A 59 34.83 -2.12 -17.51
CA VAL A 59 33.83 -1.81 -18.52
C VAL A 59 32.49 -1.84 -17.80
N PRO A 60 31.64 -0.78 -17.89
CA PRO A 60 30.27 -0.85 -17.33
C PRO A 60 29.58 -2.05 -17.96
N GLN A 61 29.32 -3.08 -17.18
CA GLN A 61 28.43 -4.15 -17.61
C GLN A 61 27.08 -3.49 -17.85
N GLN A 62 26.69 -3.40 -19.10
CA GLN A 62 25.33 -3.06 -19.47
C GLN A 62 24.42 -4.14 -18.87
N VAL A 63 23.75 -3.79 -17.78
CA VAL A 63 22.66 -4.59 -17.22
C VAL A 63 21.62 -4.67 -18.34
N PRO A 64 21.28 -5.87 -18.84
CA PRO A 64 20.22 -5.99 -19.86
C PRO A 64 18.97 -5.31 -19.31
N PRO A 65 18.17 -4.60 -20.14
CA PRO A 65 16.90 -4.06 -19.70
C PRO A 65 16.10 -5.20 -19.06
N LEU A 66 15.65 -5.02 -17.81
CA LEU A 66 14.73 -5.93 -17.15
C LEU A 66 13.51 -6.06 -18.05
N GLN A 67 13.42 -7.17 -18.78
CA GLN A 67 12.20 -7.51 -19.51
C GLN A 67 11.10 -7.67 -18.47
N PRO A 68 9.91 -7.06 -18.68
CA PRO A 68 8.75 -7.34 -17.84
C PRO A 68 8.58 -8.86 -17.76
N ALA A 69 8.36 -9.39 -16.56
CA ALA A 69 8.08 -10.81 -16.39
C ALA A 69 6.95 -11.22 -17.36
N ALA A 70 7.16 -12.27 -18.12
CA ALA A 70 6.12 -12.79 -19.00
C ALA A 70 4.92 -13.20 -18.14
N PRO A 71 3.67 -12.96 -18.59
CA PRO A 71 2.50 -13.47 -17.89
C PRO A 71 2.66 -14.99 -17.71
N PRO A 72 2.29 -15.54 -16.54
CA PRO A 72 2.31 -16.99 -16.34
C PRO A 72 1.53 -17.65 -17.48
N PRO A 73 1.98 -18.83 -17.96
CA PRO A 73 1.28 -19.53 -19.03
C PRO A 73 -0.18 -19.72 -18.62
N ALA A 74 -1.12 -19.34 -19.51
CA ALA A 74 -2.55 -19.51 -19.28
C ALA A 74 -2.80 -21.00 -18.99
N HIS A 75 -3.06 -21.33 -17.72
CA HIS A 75 -3.50 -22.67 -17.36
C HIS A 75 -4.83 -22.88 -18.09
N GLY A 76 -4.91 -23.91 -18.94
CA GLY A 76 -6.08 -24.17 -19.77
C GLY A 76 -7.36 -24.04 -18.94
N GLN A 77 -8.46 -23.60 -19.55
CA GLN A 77 -9.76 -23.22 -18.96
C GLN A 77 -10.25 -24.23 -17.91
N GLN A 78 -9.59 -24.26 -16.76
CA GLN A 78 -10.10 -24.92 -15.57
C GLN A 78 -11.12 -23.96 -14.95
N GLY A 79 -12.32 -24.48 -14.70
CA GLY A 79 -13.34 -23.74 -13.96
C GLY A 79 -12.80 -23.30 -12.58
N PRO A 80 -13.47 -22.36 -11.91
CA PRO A 80 -13.01 -21.83 -10.63
C PRO A 80 -12.82 -22.96 -9.62
N ALA A 81 -11.65 -23.02 -8.97
CA ALA A 81 -11.41 -23.97 -7.90
C ALA A 81 -12.42 -23.69 -6.78
N ASN A 82 -13.18 -24.73 -6.37
CA ASN A 82 -14.24 -24.63 -5.38
C ASN A 82 -15.40 -23.67 -5.74
N GLY A 83 -15.55 -23.26 -7.00
CA GLY A 83 -16.61 -22.36 -7.45
C GLY A 83 -16.56 -20.93 -6.91
N TRP A 84 -15.43 -20.50 -6.30
CA TRP A 84 -15.33 -19.14 -5.75
C TRP A 84 -15.19 -18.11 -6.86
N VAL A 85 -16.09 -17.14 -6.87
CA VAL A 85 -16.16 -16.03 -7.82
C VAL A 85 -16.54 -14.76 -7.08
N GLU A 86 -15.92 -13.62 -7.43
CA GLU A 86 -16.29 -12.28 -6.96
C GLU A 86 -16.22 -11.28 -8.10
N GLU A 87 -17.16 -10.32 -8.15
CA GLU A 87 -17.11 -9.20 -9.09
C GLU A 87 -17.02 -7.87 -8.32
N GLY A 88 -16.25 -6.93 -8.86
CA GLY A 88 -16.09 -5.62 -8.25
C GLY A 88 -15.14 -4.72 -9.00
N VAL A 89 -14.65 -3.70 -8.31
CA VAL A 89 -13.69 -2.77 -8.89
C VAL A 89 -12.28 -3.19 -8.49
N ALA A 90 -11.39 -3.31 -9.47
CA ALA A 90 -9.95 -3.43 -9.27
C ALA A 90 -9.28 -2.06 -9.34
N SER A 91 -8.19 -1.90 -8.59
CA SER A 91 -7.17 -0.88 -8.84
C SER A 91 -5.79 -1.52 -8.94
N TRP A 92 -4.74 -0.73 -9.05
CA TRP A 92 -3.37 -1.22 -9.06
C TRP A 92 -2.47 -0.34 -8.19
N TYR A 93 -1.33 -0.89 -7.77
CA TYR A 93 -0.33 -0.20 -6.98
C TYR A 93 1.07 -0.45 -7.53
N GLY A 94 1.92 0.57 -7.42
CA GLY A 94 3.31 0.55 -7.87
C GLY A 94 4.16 1.36 -6.91
N TYR A 95 4.87 2.39 -7.37
CA TYR A 95 5.51 3.33 -6.46
C TYR A 95 4.46 4.05 -5.60
N PRO A 96 4.73 4.25 -4.28
CA PRO A 96 5.97 4.02 -3.52
C PRO A 96 6.01 2.68 -2.76
N PHE A 97 5.27 1.66 -3.17
CA PHE A 97 5.21 0.35 -2.50
C PHE A 97 6.33 -0.61 -2.94
N GLN A 98 6.94 -0.38 -4.11
CA GLN A 98 8.04 -1.19 -4.63
C GLN A 98 9.14 -1.42 -3.58
N GLY A 99 9.55 -2.67 -3.38
CA GLY A 99 10.57 -3.06 -2.42
C GLY A 99 10.12 -3.13 -0.96
N ARG A 100 8.85 -2.84 -0.64
CA ARG A 100 8.29 -2.96 0.71
C ARG A 100 7.79 -4.37 1.00
N ARG A 101 7.65 -4.69 2.28
CA ARG A 101 7.07 -5.99 2.67
C ARG A 101 5.56 -5.99 2.47
N THR A 102 5.07 -7.04 1.84
CA THR A 102 3.66 -7.38 1.76
C THR A 102 3.18 -8.02 3.06
N SER A 103 1.86 -8.22 3.18
CA SER A 103 1.26 -8.80 4.40
C SER A 103 1.64 -10.27 4.62
N ASN A 104 2.08 -11.01 3.60
CA ASN A 104 2.63 -12.37 3.76
C ASN A 104 4.14 -12.37 4.05
N GLY A 105 4.79 -11.19 4.12
CA GLY A 105 6.21 -11.03 4.45
C GLY A 105 7.17 -11.01 3.25
N GLU A 106 6.70 -11.25 2.04
CA GLU A 106 7.50 -11.12 0.81
C GLU A 106 7.87 -9.66 0.54
N VAL A 107 8.88 -9.44 -0.29
CA VAL A 107 9.20 -8.11 -0.83
C VAL A 107 8.32 -7.88 -2.06
N TYR A 108 7.55 -6.80 -2.06
CA TYR A 108 6.71 -6.44 -3.19
C TYR A 108 7.54 -6.06 -4.41
N ASP A 109 7.29 -6.75 -5.53
CA ASP A 109 7.78 -6.37 -6.84
C ASP A 109 6.58 -6.07 -7.76
N MET A 110 6.47 -4.81 -8.19
CA MET A 110 5.39 -4.37 -9.08
C MET A 110 5.45 -5.00 -10.47
N HIS A 111 6.57 -5.66 -10.83
CA HIS A 111 6.75 -6.36 -12.10
C HIS A 111 6.37 -7.85 -12.04
N GLU A 112 6.10 -8.40 -10.86
CA GLU A 112 5.51 -9.73 -10.70
C GLU A 112 3.98 -9.70 -10.89
N PHE A 113 3.40 -10.89 -11.18
CA PHE A 113 1.95 -11.06 -11.29
C PHE A 113 1.35 -11.41 -9.93
N THR A 114 1.19 -10.40 -9.07
CA THR A 114 0.67 -10.52 -7.71
C THR A 114 -0.45 -9.54 -7.45
N ALA A 115 -1.20 -9.78 -6.37
CA ALA A 115 -2.30 -8.90 -5.99
C ALA A 115 -2.54 -8.91 -4.48
N ALA A 116 -3.20 -7.84 -4.00
CA ALA A 116 -3.74 -7.74 -2.65
C ALA A 116 -5.24 -8.04 -2.67
N HIS A 117 -5.69 -8.94 -1.78
CA HIS A 117 -7.08 -9.25 -1.55
C HIS A 117 -7.38 -9.37 -0.05
N ARG A 118 -8.60 -8.96 0.38
CA ARG A 118 -8.92 -8.93 1.82
C ARG A 118 -9.10 -10.32 2.44
N THR A 119 -9.78 -11.23 1.74
CA THR A 119 -10.28 -12.49 2.31
C THR A 119 -9.73 -13.75 1.64
N LEU A 120 -9.18 -13.67 0.42
CA LEU A 120 -8.55 -14.82 -0.21
C LEU A 120 -7.28 -15.26 0.56
N PRO A 121 -7.02 -16.58 0.67
CA PRO A 121 -5.79 -17.05 1.31
C PRO A 121 -4.55 -16.62 0.52
N PHE A 122 -3.42 -16.44 1.21
CA PHE A 122 -2.15 -16.25 0.53
C PHE A 122 -1.83 -17.46 -0.34
N ASN A 123 -1.15 -17.21 -1.46
CA ASN A 123 -0.82 -18.18 -2.50
C ASN A 123 -2.04 -18.73 -3.28
N ALA A 124 -3.23 -18.21 -3.09
CA ALA A 124 -4.31 -18.46 -4.04
C ALA A 124 -3.97 -17.85 -5.39
N MET A 125 -4.15 -18.64 -6.45
CA MET A 125 -4.07 -18.16 -7.83
C MET A 125 -5.44 -17.73 -8.30
N VAL A 126 -5.53 -16.53 -8.83
CA VAL A 126 -6.79 -15.88 -9.20
C VAL A 126 -6.71 -15.44 -10.66
N ARG A 127 -7.66 -15.89 -11.48
CA ARG A 127 -7.90 -15.31 -12.79
C ARG A 127 -8.69 -14.02 -12.63
N VAL A 128 -8.16 -12.94 -13.18
CA VAL A 128 -8.77 -11.61 -13.20
C VAL A 128 -9.19 -11.30 -14.63
N THR A 129 -10.48 -11.14 -14.85
CA THR A 129 -11.06 -10.76 -16.16
C THR A 129 -11.53 -9.32 -16.09
N ASN A 130 -10.98 -8.44 -16.91
CA ASN A 130 -11.49 -7.08 -17.09
C ASN A 130 -12.80 -7.13 -17.90
N LEU A 131 -13.91 -6.79 -17.25
CA LEU A 131 -15.25 -6.88 -17.84
C LEU A 131 -15.52 -5.85 -18.93
N THR A 132 -14.63 -4.84 -19.08
CA THR A 132 -14.79 -3.81 -20.13
C THR A 132 -14.21 -4.25 -21.46
N ASN A 133 -13.09 -5.00 -21.46
CA ASN A 133 -12.38 -5.38 -22.69
C ASN A 133 -12.19 -6.90 -22.85
N GLY A 134 -12.62 -7.71 -21.89
CA GLY A 134 -12.51 -9.17 -21.89
C GLY A 134 -11.10 -9.71 -21.65
N LYS A 135 -10.08 -8.86 -21.44
CA LYS A 135 -8.70 -9.30 -21.17
C LYS A 135 -8.57 -9.94 -19.82
N GLN A 136 -7.69 -10.94 -19.75
CA GLN A 136 -7.48 -11.77 -18.56
C GLN A 136 -6.01 -11.80 -18.17
N THR A 137 -5.77 -11.94 -16.87
CA THR A 137 -4.47 -12.26 -16.30
C THR A 137 -4.65 -13.17 -15.10
N GLU A 138 -3.59 -13.87 -14.71
CA GLU A 138 -3.57 -14.69 -13.51
C GLU A 138 -2.59 -14.07 -12.51
N VAL A 139 -3.03 -13.96 -11.26
CA VAL A 139 -2.23 -13.33 -10.18
C VAL A 139 -2.21 -14.22 -8.95
N ARG A 140 -1.11 -14.18 -8.22
CA ARG A 140 -0.96 -14.81 -6.91
C ARG A 140 -1.30 -13.80 -5.81
N ILE A 141 -2.13 -14.18 -4.86
CA ILE A 141 -2.43 -13.35 -3.69
C ILE A 141 -1.27 -13.42 -2.70
N ASN A 142 -0.63 -12.29 -2.43
CA ASN A 142 0.47 -12.16 -1.47
C ASN A 142 0.32 -10.97 -0.51
N ASP A 143 -0.72 -10.14 -0.68
CA ASP A 143 -0.93 -8.98 0.18
C ASP A 143 -2.39 -8.85 0.64
N ARG A 144 -2.64 -7.97 1.63
CA ARG A 144 -3.94 -7.67 2.22
C ARG A 144 -4.38 -6.24 1.89
N GLY A 145 -5.52 -6.15 1.25
CA GLY A 145 -6.21 -4.96 0.78
C GLY A 145 -7.23 -5.34 -0.29
N PRO A 146 -7.87 -4.37 -0.93
CA PRO A 146 -7.90 -2.94 -0.64
C PRO A 146 -8.73 -2.58 0.60
N PHE A 147 -8.30 -1.53 1.32
CA PHE A 147 -9.06 -0.92 2.42
C PHE A 147 -9.71 0.39 1.95
N VAL A 148 -10.31 0.32 0.77
CA VAL A 148 -11.09 1.39 0.14
C VAL A 148 -12.44 0.80 -0.25
N ALA A 149 -13.51 1.54 0.03
CA ALA A 149 -14.87 1.08 -0.31
C ALA A 149 -15.01 0.79 -1.82
N ASN A 150 -15.82 -0.19 -2.15
CA ASN A 150 -16.15 -0.63 -3.51
C ASN A 150 -15.00 -1.25 -4.32
N ARG A 151 -13.79 -1.37 -3.76
CA ARG A 151 -12.70 -2.12 -4.39
C ARG A 151 -12.60 -3.53 -3.80
N VAL A 152 -12.32 -4.51 -4.66
CA VAL A 152 -12.17 -5.92 -4.27
C VAL A 152 -10.74 -6.41 -4.35
N ILE A 153 -9.96 -5.93 -5.30
CA ILE A 153 -8.57 -6.35 -5.55
C ILE A 153 -7.69 -5.16 -5.96
N ASP A 154 -6.44 -5.16 -5.50
CA ASP A 154 -5.40 -4.25 -6.01
C ASP A 154 -4.32 -5.09 -6.70
N LEU A 155 -4.09 -4.82 -7.99
CA LEU A 155 -3.17 -5.56 -8.84
C LEU A 155 -1.77 -4.95 -8.82
N SER A 156 -0.74 -5.75 -9.05
CA SER A 156 0.57 -5.24 -9.42
C SER A 156 0.52 -4.48 -10.75
N LEU A 157 1.54 -3.68 -11.03
CA LEU A 157 1.63 -2.92 -12.29
C LEU A 157 1.60 -3.85 -13.51
N SER A 158 2.39 -4.93 -13.53
CA SER A 158 2.41 -5.88 -14.64
C SER A 158 1.07 -6.56 -14.86
N ALA A 159 0.38 -6.96 -13.79
CA ALA A 159 -0.96 -7.52 -13.89
C ALA A 159 -1.97 -6.52 -14.45
N ALA A 160 -1.90 -5.25 -14.00
CA ALA A 160 -2.76 -4.18 -14.50
C ALA A 160 -2.49 -3.84 -15.98
N GLN A 161 -1.22 -3.90 -16.42
CA GLN A 161 -0.83 -3.74 -17.82
C GLN A 161 -1.42 -4.84 -18.69
N ALA A 162 -1.36 -6.10 -18.24
CA ALA A 162 -1.86 -7.26 -18.99
C ALA A 162 -3.35 -7.17 -19.33
N ILE A 163 -4.15 -6.53 -18.48
CA ILE A 163 -5.60 -6.32 -18.71
C ILE A 163 -5.94 -4.88 -19.11
N GLU A 164 -4.94 -4.08 -19.50
CA GLU A 164 -5.08 -2.70 -20.01
C GLU A 164 -5.84 -1.75 -19.07
N MET A 165 -5.58 -1.84 -17.76
CA MET A 165 -6.25 -0.97 -16.80
C MET A 165 -5.37 0.13 -16.20
N VAL A 166 -4.10 0.23 -16.58
CA VAL A 166 -3.17 1.24 -16.00
C VAL A 166 -3.61 2.66 -16.32
N GLY A 167 -3.99 2.94 -17.57
CA GLY A 167 -4.44 4.26 -17.99
C GLY A 167 -5.70 4.74 -17.25
N PRO A 168 -6.77 3.94 -17.19
CA PRO A 168 -7.97 4.28 -16.41
C PRO A 168 -7.74 4.28 -14.89
N GLY A 169 -6.72 3.59 -14.38
CA GLY A 169 -6.42 3.44 -12.95
C GLY A 169 -7.30 2.42 -12.22
N THR A 170 -8.53 2.20 -12.68
CA THR A 170 -9.48 1.22 -12.14
C THR A 170 -10.25 0.53 -13.26
N ALA A 171 -10.75 -0.69 -12.99
CA ALA A 171 -11.60 -1.43 -13.91
C ALA A 171 -12.62 -2.29 -13.15
N ARG A 172 -13.79 -2.55 -13.75
CA ARG A 172 -14.66 -3.63 -13.28
C ARG A 172 -14.08 -4.97 -13.69
N VAL A 173 -13.95 -5.86 -12.72
CA VAL A 173 -13.33 -7.18 -12.93
C VAL A 173 -14.20 -8.28 -12.36
N ARG A 174 -14.03 -9.49 -12.92
CA ARG A 174 -14.45 -10.76 -12.36
C ARG A 174 -13.21 -11.51 -11.90
N LEU A 175 -13.25 -12.02 -10.70
CA LEU A 175 -12.22 -12.81 -10.04
C LEU A 175 -12.67 -14.26 -9.95
N GLU A 176 -11.79 -15.20 -10.26
CA GLU A 176 -12.04 -16.63 -10.16
C GLU A 176 -10.82 -17.30 -9.53
N VAL A 177 -10.98 -17.98 -8.39
CA VAL A 177 -9.88 -18.77 -7.81
C VAL A 177 -9.68 -20.01 -8.65
N ILE A 178 -8.51 -20.16 -9.28
CA ILE A 178 -8.18 -21.27 -10.17
C ILE A 178 -7.35 -22.36 -9.50
N SER A 179 -6.58 -22.01 -8.46
CA SER A 179 -5.83 -22.98 -7.64
C SER A 179 -5.41 -22.37 -6.32
N GLY A 180 -4.87 -23.20 -5.41
CA GLY A 180 -4.34 -22.78 -4.12
C GLY A 180 -5.20 -23.24 -2.94
N PRO A 181 -4.96 -22.67 -1.74
CA PRO A 181 -5.72 -23.04 -0.54
C PRO A 181 -7.21 -22.71 -0.67
N ASN A 182 -8.05 -23.48 0.03
CA ASN A 182 -9.50 -23.27 -0.01
C ASN A 182 -9.89 -21.91 0.57
N PRO A 183 -10.57 -21.03 -0.18
CA PRO A 183 -11.01 -19.72 0.29
C PRO A 183 -11.93 -19.75 1.51
N SER A 184 -12.76 -20.80 1.64
CA SER A 184 -13.74 -20.92 2.72
C SER A 184 -13.16 -21.37 4.06
N VAL A 185 -11.89 -21.84 4.08
CA VAL A 185 -11.24 -22.35 5.30
C VAL A 185 -10.28 -21.30 5.83
N GLY A 186 -10.44 -20.90 7.10
CA GLY A 186 -9.57 -19.94 7.77
C GLY A 186 -10.29 -19.15 8.85
N TYR A 187 -9.62 -18.15 9.39
CA TYR A 187 -10.20 -17.23 10.36
C TYR A 187 -10.39 -15.85 9.73
N PHE A 188 -11.51 -15.22 10.09
CA PHE A 188 -11.89 -13.91 9.59
C PHE A 188 -12.18 -12.96 10.74
N GLY A 189 -11.97 -11.67 10.51
CA GLY A 189 -12.35 -10.62 11.45
C GLY A 189 -12.80 -9.37 10.71
N VAL A 190 -13.18 -8.36 11.46
CA VAL A 190 -13.65 -7.09 10.93
C VAL A 190 -12.68 -5.98 11.30
N GLN A 191 -12.04 -5.36 10.33
CA GLN A 191 -11.22 -4.18 10.54
C GLN A 191 -12.13 -2.95 10.60
N VAL A 192 -12.05 -2.21 11.72
CA VAL A 192 -12.90 -1.04 12.01
C VAL A 192 -12.12 0.28 12.03
N GLY A 193 -10.81 0.23 11.91
CA GLY A 193 -9.99 1.42 11.87
C GLY A 193 -8.52 1.11 11.56
N ALA A 194 -7.78 2.14 11.12
CA ALA A 194 -6.34 2.14 10.95
C ALA A 194 -5.81 3.53 11.34
N PHE A 195 -4.87 3.59 12.27
CA PHE A 195 -4.39 4.82 12.88
C PHE A 195 -2.89 4.94 12.75
N LEU A 196 -2.37 6.12 12.43
CA LEU A 196 -0.93 6.42 12.47
C LEU A 196 -0.40 6.53 13.90
N VAL A 197 -1.28 6.88 14.85
CA VAL A 197 -0.95 7.04 16.27
C VAL A 197 -1.45 5.81 17.03
N GLN A 198 -0.53 5.06 17.64
CA GLN A 198 -0.81 3.79 18.32
C GLN A 198 -1.82 3.96 19.46
N GLU A 199 -1.74 5.05 20.21
CA GLU A 199 -2.62 5.36 21.34
C GLU A 199 -4.08 5.50 20.90
N ASN A 200 -4.34 6.00 19.67
CA ASN A 200 -5.70 6.09 19.14
C ASN A 200 -6.28 4.70 18.84
N ALA A 201 -5.47 3.78 18.30
CA ALA A 201 -5.87 2.39 18.12
C ALA A 201 -6.11 1.68 19.45
N ALA A 202 -5.23 1.89 20.45
CA ALA A 202 -5.38 1.34 21.79
C ALA A 202 -6.64 1.87 22.50
N ARG A 203 -6.95 3.16 22.35
CA ARG A 203 -8.15 3.77 22.90
C ARG A 203 -9.41 3.17 22.28
N LEU A 204 -9.45 3.03 20.95
CA LEU A 204 -10.59 2.39 20.28
C LEU A 204 -10.76 0.94 20.73
N LYS A 205 -9.66 0.17 20.85
CA LYS A 205 -9.68 -1.18 21.39
C LYS A 205 -10.33 -1.19 22.80
N ALA A 206 -9.84 -0.36 23.73
CA ALA A 206 -10.35 -0.31 25.09
C ALA A 206 -11.83 0.05 25.17
N GLN A 207 -12.33 0.94 24.29
CA GLN A 207 -13.74 1.33 24.22
C GLN A 207 -14.66 0.18 23.78
N LEU A 208 -14.15 -0.72 22.95
CA LEU A 208 -14.96 -1.77 22.32
C LEU A 208 -14.78 -3.15 22.99
N GLU A 209 -13.69 -3.37 23.75
CA GLU A 209 -13.27 -4.70 24.22
C GLU A 209 -14.30 -5.40 25.13
N SER A 210 -15.07 -4.64 25.90
CA SER A 210 -16.14 -5.20 26.75
C SER A 210 -17.36 -5.69 25.94
N ARG A 211 -17.57 -5.16 24.74
CA ARG A 211 -18.74 -5.45 23.89
C ARG A 211 -18.45 -6.43 22.75
N TYR A 212 -17.23 -6.43 22.24
CA TYR A 212 -16.86 -7.17 21.01
C TYR A 212 -15.52 -7.92 21.12
N PRO A 213 -15.28 -8.74 22.17
CA PRO A 213 -14.05 -9.52 22.25
C PRO A 213 -14.03 -10.68 21.23
N PRO A 214 -12.86 -11.08 20.74
CA PRO A 214 -11.53 -10.50 20.94
C PRO A 214 -11.26 -9.31 20.01
N ILE A 215 -10.46 -8.35 20.48
CA ILE A 215 -9.99 -7.23 19.64
C ILE A 215 -8.47 -7.24 19.57
N SER A 216 -7.92 -7.15 18.36
CA SER A 216 -6.47 -7.06 18.11
C SER A 216 -6.10 -5.72 17.48
N VAL A 217 -4.90 -5.23 17.80
CA VAL A 217 -4.26 -4.11 17.12
C VAL A 217 -3.04 -4.66 16.39
N VAL A 218 -3.02 -4.54 15.07
CA VAL A 218 -1.98 -5.12 14.21
C VAL A 218 -1.23 -3.99 13.48
N PRO A 219 0.10 -3.85 13.68
CA PRO A 219 0.87 -2.87 12.94
C PRO A 219 0.97 -3.26 11.45
N PHE A 220 1.05 -2.25 10.60
CA PHE A 220 1.23 -2.39 9.15
C PHE A 220 2.12 -1.26 8.64
N GLU A 221 3.24 -1.62 8.04
CA GLU A 221 4.17 -0.68 7.42
C GLU A 221 3.65 -0.21 6.06
N SER A 222 3.54 1.12 5.88
CA SER A 222 3.14 1.73 4.61
C SER A 222 4.11 2.85 4.22
N PRO A 223 4.05 3.35 2.97
CA PRO A 223 4.83 4.52 2.56
C PRO A 223 4.59 5.76 3.43
N ASN A 224 3.41 5.86 4.03
CA ASN A 224 2.99 7.00 4.85
C ASN A 224 3.24 6.79 6.35
N GLY A 225 3.94 5.71 6.74
CA GLY A 225 4.23 5.35 8.12
C GLY A 225 3.54 4.06 8.56
N THR A 226 3.74 3.70 9.83
CA THR A 226 3.13 2.52 10.44
C THR A 226 1.69 2.80 10.81
N PHE A 227 0.76 2.04 10.24
CA PHE A 227 -0.65 2.06 10.63
C PHE A 227 -0.93 0.97 11.65
N TYR A 228 -1.68 1.32 12.70
CA TYR A 228 -2.18 0.40 13.71
C TYR A 228 -3.64 0.05 13.39
N ARG A 229 -3.85 -1.17 12.87
CA ARG A 229 -5.16 -1.66 12.39
C ARG A 229 -5.91 -2.31 13.53
N VAL A 230 -7.12 -1.81 13.83
CA VAL A 230 -8.00 -2.38 14.86
C VAL A 230 -8.92 -3.40 14.20
N ARG A 231 -8.86 -4.64 14.66
CA ARG A 231 -9.62 -5.78 14.13
C ARG A 231 -10.44 -6.43 15.25
N ILE A 232 -11.70 -6.70 14.96
CA ILE A 232 -12.68 -7.30 15.88
C ILE A 232 -13.02 -8.70 15.41
N GLY A 233 -13.10 -9.64 16.36
CA GLY A 233 -13.53 -11.01 16.14
C GLY A 233 -12.39 -11.92 15.61
N ARG A 234 -12.67 -13.23 15.74
CA ARG A 234 -11.90 -14.32 15.13
C ARG A 234 -12.92 -15.41 14.74
N LEU A 235 -13.50 -15.27 13.58
CA LEU A 235 -14.63 -16.04 13.09
C LEU A 235 -14.16 -17.09 12.10
N VAL A 236 -14.83 -18.25 12.08
CA VAL A 236 -14.45 -19.40 11.24
C VAL A 236 -15.03 -19.34 9.83
N SER A 237 -15.91 -18.37 9.55
CA SER A 237 -16.47 -18.16 8.21
C SER A 237 -16.50 -16.68 7.84
N GLU A 238 -16.41 -16.40 6.54
CA GLU A 238 -16.51 -15.05 6.00
C GLU A 238 -17.91 -14.48 6.17
N GLU A 239 -18.96 -15.30 6.07
CA GLU A 239 -20.36 -14.89 6.27
C GLU A 239 -20.59 -14.39 7.70
N ALA A 240 -20.07 -15.09 8.72
CA ALA A 240 -20.14 -14.64 10.10
C ALA A 240 -19.39 -13.29 10.29
N ALA A 241 -18.27 -13.11 9.61
CA ALA A 241 -17.55 -11.84 9.65
C ALA A 241 -18.31 -10.71 8.93
N ARG A 242 -19.02 -11.01 7.84
CA ARG A 242 -19.90 -10.05 7.15
C ARG A 242 -21.06 -9.62 8.03
N SER A 243 -21.72 -10.57 8.71
CA SER A 243 -22.80 -10.25 9.66
C SER A 243 -22.30 -9.37 10.81
N LEU A 244 -21.13 -9.66 11.37
CA LEU A 244 -20.52 -8.80 12.39
C LEU A 244 -20.17 -7.41 11.82
N ALA A 245 -19.69 -7.32 10.59
CA ALA A 245 -19.37 -6.05 9.93
C ALA A 245 -20.63 -5.18 9.75
N GLU A 246 -21.75 -5.77 9.33
CA GLU A 246 -23.03 -5.09 9.22
C GLU A 246 -23.56 -4.62 10.60
N GLN A 247 -23.45 -5.47 11.62
CA GLN A 247 -23.81 -5.08 12.98
C GLN A 247 -23.00 -3.88 13.45
N LEU A 248 -21.65 -3.91 13.30
CA LEU A 248 -20.77 -2.82 13.69
C LEU A 248 -21.01 -1.54 12.89
N HIS A 249 -21.34 -1.67 11.60
CA HIS A 249 -21.74 -0.54 10.79
C HIS A 249 -23.03 0.11 11.31
N ASN A 250 -24.04 -0.70 11.61
CA ASN A 250 -25.36 -0.21 12.03
C ASN A 250 -25.37 0.35 13.47
N THR A 251 -24.59 -0.26 14.39
CA THR A 251 -24.62 0.13 15.82
C THR A 251 -23.55 1.18 16.16
N GLU A 252 -22.38 1.11 15.56
CA GLU A 252 -21.22 1.96 15.89
C GLU A 252 -20.87 2.94 14.77
N GLN A 253 -21.53 2.87 13.62
CA GLN A 253 -21.31 3.70 12.42
C GLN A 253 -19.86 3.60 11.87
N PHE A 254 -19.18 2.47 12.07
CA PHE A 254 -17.85 2.25 11.52
C PHE A 254 -17.89 1.97 10.02
N THR A 255 -16.86 2.44 9.31
CA THR A 255 -16.49 1.86 8.01
C THR A 255 -15.79 0.54 8.28
N THR A 256 -16.40 -0.57 7.87
CA THR A 256 -15.95 -1.92 8.17
C THR A 256 -15.37 -2.62 6.95
N PHE A 257 -14.33 -3.44 7.16
CA PHE A 257 -13.78 -4.33 6.14
C PHE A 257 -13.59 -5.73 6.73
N VAL A 258 -14.24 -6.72 6.12
CA VAL A 258 -13.96 -8.13 6.45
C VAL A 258 -12.55 -8.46 5.96
N VAL A 259 -11.75 -9.09 6.80
CA VAL A 259 -10.37 -9.48 6.52
C VAL A 259 -10.09 -10.90 6.99
N ARG A 260 -9.26 -11.62 6.24
CA ARG A 260 -8.71 -12.90 6.70
C ARG A 260 -7.59 -12.64 7.70
N LEU A 261 -7.54 -13.43 8.77
CA LEU A 261 -6.61 -13.25 9.90
C LEU A 261 -5.40 -14.20 9.87
N ASP A 262 -5.47 -15.28 9.11
CA ASP A 262 -4.36 -16.19 8.90
C ASP A 262 -3.28 -15.53 8.03
N ASN A 263 -2.06 -15.64 8.48
CA ASN A 263 -0.85 -15.18 7.80
C ASN A 263 -0.22 -16.35 7.04
#